data_93a3777dc4369deb8506afab9055c810
#
_entry.id   93a3777dc4369deb8506afab9055c810
#
_cell.length_a   1.000
_cell.length_b   1.000
_cell.length_c   1.000
_cell.angle_alpha   90.00
_cell.angle_beta   90.00
_cell.angle_gamma   90.00
#
_symmetry.space_group_name_H-M   'P 1'
#
loop_
_entity.id
_entity.type
_entity.pdbx_description
1 polymer ?
#
loop_
_entity_poly.entity_id
_entity_poly.type
_entity_poly.pdbx_seq_one_letter_code
_entity_poly.pdbx_strand_id
1 'polypeptide(L)'
;LTEECALYLKSLFEKSGERFYWFLASGNPVGRLSMVSESYENAIKVFTLRHLRPDHYMHYNQTPFREEEDRDVDLQAVDASAMDTEVVHTFLSNGLLEETGSFVEDYFSMIGEPALESRMFRQYVILNIHFCTVSFIQKLGYGKEQLRMDLGLDWNRKDQVAAAKRTAEEILKKGIELRDESSKNRYRTVLEVALEFIGENYMDADMSLNKAARAANVSANHFSALFSPGMNQTFIEYLTELRMKKAKELLRCTDMRSGQIALEIGYKDSHYFSFLFKKTQGCTPSDYRNQTGETK
;
A
#
# COMPACT_ATOMS: atom_id res chain seq x y z
N LEU A 1 -27.63 -37.68 -17.64
CA LEU A 1 -28.07 -36.96 -18.87
C LEU A 1 -27.66 -35.48 -18.83
N THR A 2 -27.91 -34.77 -17.74
CA THR A 2 -27.57 -33.33 -17.60
C THR A 2 -26.05 -33.07 -17.58
N GLU A 3 -25.28 -33.87 -16.85
CA GLU A 3 -23.80 -33.76 -16.83
C GLU A 3 -23.21 -34.13 -18.18
N GLU A 4 -23.65 -35.15 -18.83
CA GLU A 4 -23.21 -35.58 -20.14
C GLU A 4 -23.47 -34.50 -21.20
N CYS A 5 -24.68 -33.89 -21.18
CA CYS A 5 -25.01 -32.77 -22.07
C CYS A 5 -24.11 -31.55 -21.82
N ALA A 6 -23.81 -31.23 -20.56
CA ALA A 6 -22.95 -30.13 -20.19
C ALA A 6 -21.51 -30.36 -20.65
N LEU A 7 -20.97 -31.56 -20.45
CA LEU A 7 -19.65 -31.96 -20.93
C LEU A 7 -19.55 -31.94 -22.45
N TYR A 8 -20.63 -32.38 -23.14
CA TYR A 8 -20.70 -32.33 -24.61
C TYR A 8 -20.69 -30.88 -25.11
N LEU A 9 -21.51 -29.99 -24.53
CA LEU A 9 -21.53 -28.56 -24.88
C LEU A 9 -20.17 -27.92 -24.62
N LYS A 10 -19.53 -28.22 -23.48
CA LYS A 10 -18.18 -27.80 -23.16
C LYS A 10 -17.20 -28.19 -24.26
N SER A 11 -17.24 -29.44 -24.69
CA SER A 11 -16.35 -29.93 -25.76
C SER A 11 -16.59 -29.26 -27.11
N LEU A 12 -17.82 -28.84 -27.41
CA LEU A 12 -18.16 -28.08 -28.61
C LEU A 12 -17.58 -26.68 -28.58
N PHE A 13 -17.72 -25.98 -27.47
CA PHE A 13 -17.20 -24.62 -27.30
C PHE A 13 -15.67 -24.58 -27.30
N GLU A 14 -15.01 -25.56 -26.69
CA GLU A 14 -13.55 -25.69 -26.72
C GLU A 14 -12.99 -25.99 -28.14
N LYS A 15 -13.75 -26.73 -28.94
CA LYS A 15 -13.37 -27.06 -30.33
C LYS A 15 -13.59 -25.91 -31.33
N SER A 16 -14.43 -24.95 -31.02
CA SER A 16 -14.75 -23.85 -31.96
C SER A 16 -13.57 -22.91 -32.23
N GLY A 17 -12.51 -22.96 -31.41
CA GLY A 17 -11.30 -22.15 -31.63
C GLY A 17 -11.47 -20.65 -31.45
N GLU A 18 -12.68 -20.15 -31.26
CA GLU A 18 -12.97 -18.75 -31.04
C GLU A 18 -12.82 -18.39 -29.55
N ARG A 19 -12.14 -17.30 -29.26
CA ARG A 19 -11.98 -16.76 -27.92
C ARG A 19 -13.23 -15.99 -27.49
N PHE A 20 -14.35 -16.68 -27.21
CA PHE A 20 -15.47 -16.05 -26.56
C PHE A 20 -15.66 -16.59 -25.13
N TYR A 21 -16.12 -15.71 -24.28
CA TYR A 21 -16.45 -16.07 -22.90
C TYR A 21 -17.80 -16.79 -22.90
N TRP A 22 -17.86 -17.98 -22.32
CA TRP A 22 -19.09 -18.74 -22.15
C TRP A 22 -19.21 -19.26 -20.72
N PHE A 23 -20.42 -19.39 -20.26
CA PHE A 23 -20.74 -19.98 -18.97
C PHE A 23 -22.06 -20.71 -19.06
N LEU A 24 -22.10 -21.95 -18.56
CA LEU A 24 -23.28 -22.79 -18.54
C LEU A 24 -23.74 -23.01 -17.10
N ALA A 25 -24.97 -22.66 -16.81
CA ALA A 25 -25.60 -22.92 -15.52
C ALA A 25 -26.75 -23.91 -15.68
N SER A 26 -26.87 -24.85 -14.76
CA SER A 26 -28.01 -25.75 -14.72
C SER A 26 -28.68 -25.79 -13.34
N GLY A 27 -30.01 -25.79 -13.32
CA GLY A 27 -30.81 -25.96 -12.12
C GLY A 27 -30.97 -27.44 -11.76
N ASN A 28 -31.74 -27.70 -10.70
CA ASN A 28 -32.04 -29.07 -10.27
C ASN A 28 -32.88 -29.81 -11.31
N PRO A 29 -32.60 -31.08 -11.58
CA PRO A 29 -33.46 -31.89 -12.44
C PRO A 29 -34.84 -32.09 -11.77
N VAL A 30 -35.89 -31.79 -12.52
CA VAL A 30 -37.27 -31.89 -12.02
C VAL A 30 -38.09 -32.93 -12.80
N GLY A 31 -38.90 -33.68 -12.11
CA GLY A 31 -39.75 -34.74 -12.69
C GLY A 31 -41.10 -34.26 -13.18
N ARG A 32 -41.48 -33.00 -12.94
CA ARG A 32 -42.79 -32.45 -13.31
C ARG A 32 -42.66 -31.09 -13.97
N LEU A 33 -43.43 -30.84 -15.02
CA LEU A 33 -43.41 -29.55 -15.74
C LEU A 33 -43.74 -28.35 -14.83
N SER A 34 -44.59 -28.52 -13.82
CA SER A 34 -44.89 -27.45 -12.87
C SER A 34 -43.70 -26.99 -12.02
N MET A 35 -42.63 -27.78 -11.95
CA MET A 35 -41.43 -27.48 -11.18
C MET A 35 -40.29 -26.90 -12.08
N VAL A 36 -40.52 -26.72 -13.38
CA VAL A 36 -39.50 -26.17 -14.29
C VAL A 36 -39.15 -24.75 -13.93
N SER A 37 -40.13 -23.95 -13.44
CA SER A 37 -39.88 -22.57 -12.98
C SER A 37 -38.86 -22.54 -11.83
N GLU A 38 -39.01 -23.42 -10.84
CA GLU A 38 -38.08 -23.54 -9.72
C GLU A 38 -36.69 -23.97 -10.17
N SER A 39 -36.60 -24.96 -11.08
CA SER A 39 -35.30 -25.34 -11.64
C SER A 39 -34.63 -24.22 -12.43
N TYR A 40 -35.41 -23.41 -13.14
CA TYR A 40 -34.92 -22.24 -13.87
C TYR A 40 -34.40 -21.15 -12.92
N GLU A 41 -35.14 -20.86 -11.84
CA GLU A 41 -34.69 -19.92 -10.80
C GLU A 41 -33.35 -20.37 -10.17
N ASN A 42 -33.24 -21.67 -9.89
CA ASN A 42 -31.98 -22.24 -9.40
C ASN A 42 -30.83 -22.10 -10.40
N ALA A 43 -31.09 -22.25 -11.71
CA ALA A 43 -30.10 -21.99 -12.76
C ALA A 43 -29.69 -20.52 -12.85
N ILE A 44 -30.66 -19.58 -12.66
CA ILE A 44 -30.36 -18.14 -12.63
C ILE A 44 -29.44 -17.82 -11.45
N LYS A 45 -29.70 -18.36 -10.24
CA LYS A 45 -28.81 -18.16 -9.08
C LYS A 45 -27.39 -18.60 -9.38
N VAL A 46 -27.23 -19.76 -10.01
CA VAL A 46 -25.91 -20.24 -10.47
C VAL A 46 -25.28 -19.32 -11.51
N PHE A 47 -26.08 -18.83 -12.46
CA PHE A 47 -25.59 -17.96 -13.53
C PHE A 47 -25.06 -16.62 -13.01
N THR A 48 -25.55 -16.13 -11.88
CA THR A 48 -25.01 -14.92 -11.24
C THR A 48 -23.56 -15.08 -10.78
N LEU A 49 -23.11 -16.32 -10.52
CA LEU A 49 -21.74 -16.63 -10.10
C LEU A 49 -20.72 -16.63 -11.23
N ARG A 50 -21.12 -16.48 -12.49
CA ARG A 50 -20.25 -16.55 -13.69
C ARG A 50 -19.04 -15.59 -13.64
N HIS A 51 -19.18 -14.49 -12.94
CA HIS A 51 -18.09 -13.49 -12.81
C HIS A 51 -17.16 -13.76 -11.64
N LEU A 52 -17.53 -14.66 -10.74
CA LEU A 52 -16.82 -14.96 -9.51
C LEU A 52 -15.98 -16.23 -9.61
N ARG A 53 -16.20 -17.05 -10.65
CA ARG A 53 -15.53 -18.35 -10.81
C ARG A 53 -14.94 -18.52 -12.22
N PRO A 54 -13.76 -19.12 -12.32
CA PRO A 54 -13.14 -19.43 -13.61
C PRO A 54 -13.79 -20.63 -14.32
N ASP A 55 -14.65 -21.38 -13.64
CA ASP A 55 -15.32 -22.56 -14.21
C ASP A 55 -16.34 -22.12 -15.26
N HIS A 56 -16.36 -22.80 -16.38
CA HIS A 56 -17.28 -22.51 -17.48
C HIS A 56 -18.62 -23.23 -17.34
N TYR A 57 -18.75 -24.16 -16.41
CA TYR A 57 -19.96 -24.91 -16.12
C TYR A 57 -20.15 -25.09 -14.62
N MET A 58 -21.39 -24.91 -14.15
CA MET A 58 -21.76 -25.14 -12.78
C MET A 58 -23.19 -25.67 -12.67
N HIS A 59 -23.37 -26.68 -11.85
CA HIS A 59 -24.68 -27.23 -11.52
C HIS A 59 -25.15 -26.70 -10.15
N TYR A 60 -26.46 -26.48 -9.97
CA TYR A 60 -26.98 -25.92 -8.72
C TYR A 60 -26.63 -26.78 -7.48
N ASN A 61 -26.67 -28.11 -7.56
CA ASN A 61 -26.24 -28.99 -6.48
C ASN A 61 -24.75 -28.97 -6.15
N GLN A 62 -23.91 -28.43 -7.04
CA GLN A 62 -22.47 -28.26 -6.83
C GLN A 62 -22.14 -26.86 -6.36
N THR A 63 -23.19 -26.02 -6.26
CA THR A 63 -23.01 -24.69 -5.71
C THR A 63 -22.98 -24.77 -4.19
N PRO A 64 -22.29 -23.83 -3.60
CA PRO A 64 -22.36 -23.66 -2.16
C PRO A 64 -23.75 -23.27 -1.62
N PHE A 65 -24.75 -23.11 -2.47
CA PHE A 65 -26.18 -22.87 -2.10
C PHE A 65 -26.93 -24.14 -1.69
N ARG A 66 -26.30 -25.16 -1.10
CA ARG A 66 -26.99 -26.25 -0.47
C ARG A 66 -27.79 -25.72 0.71
N GLU A 67 -29.06 -26.13 0.79
CA GLU A 67 -30.13 -25.75 1.71
C GLU A 67 -29.83 -25.95 3.21
N GLU A 68 -28.67 -25.59 3.70
CA GLU A 68 -28.45 -25.39 5.12
C GLU A 68 -28.48 -23.87 5.37
N GLU A 69 -29.71 -23.40 5.63
CA GLU A 69 -30.02 -22.16 6.33
C GLU A 69 -29.44 -20.84 5.70
N ASP A 70 -29.72 -20.57 4.43
CA ASP A 70 -29.80 -19.17 3.99
C ASP A 70 -31.17 -18.65 4.50
N ARG A 71 -31.21 -18.22 5.75
CA ARG A 71 -32.33 -17.39 6.23
C ARG A 71 -32.32 -16.14 5.34
N ASP A 72 -33.47 -15.87 4.71
CA ASP A 72 -33.67 -14.63 3.98
C ASP A 72 -33.19 -13.46 4.86
N VAL A 73 -32.16 -12.77 4.42
CA VAL A 73 -31.71 -11.56 5.13
C VAL A 73 -32.83 -10.56 5.00
N ASP A 74 -33.43 -10.18 6.11
CA ASP A 74 -34.24 -8.97 6.14
C ASP A 74 -33.33 -7.77 5.85
N LEU A 75 -33.21 -7.42 4.56
CA LEU A 75 -32.40 -6.28 4.12
C LEU A 75 -32.86 -4.95 4.75
N GLN A 76 -34.09 -4.91 5.31
CA GLN A 76 -34.59 -3.74 6.03
C GLN A 76 -33.99 -3.64 7.46
N ALA A 77 -33.52 -4.78 8.01
CA ALA A 77 -32.84 -4.80 9.29
C ALA A 77 -31.34 -4.47 9.21
N VAL A 78 -30.79 -4.42 8.00
CA VAL A 78 -29.38 -4.04 7.78
C VAL A 78 -29.28 -2.53 7.71
N ASP A 79 -28.52 -1.94 8.63
CA ASP A 79 -28.19 -0.52 8.54
C ASP A 79 -27.23 -0.30 7.37
N ALA A 80 -27.76 0.27 6.27
CA ALA A 80 -26.98 0.58 5.07
C ALA A 80 -25.79 1.53 5.36
N SER A 81 -25.89 2.34 6.44
CA SER A 81 -24.80 3.24 6.85
C SER A 81 -23.59 2.48 7.45
N ALA A 82 -23.82 1.28 8.01
CA ALA A 82 -22.76 0.42 8.50
C ALA A 82 -21.88 -0.14 7.38
N MET A 83 -22.32 -0.04 6.13
CA MET A 83 -21.61 -0.51 4.95
C MET A 83 -20.92 0.62 4.18
N ASP A 84 -20.77 1.78 4.82
CA ASP A 84 -20.07 2.91 4.22
C ASP A 84 -18.61 2.55 3.96
N THR A 85 -18.23 2.55 2.69
CA THR A 85 -16.86 2.32 2.23
C THR A 85 -15.88 3.36 2.79
N GLU A 86 -16.38 4.54 3.19
CA GLU A 86 -15.59 5.62 3.75
C GLU A 86 -15.02 5.25 5.12
N VAL A 87 -15.74 4.46 5.92
CA VAL A 87 -15.26 3.95 7.21
C VAL A 87 -14.02 3.08 7.03
N VAL A 88 -14.08 2.13 6.09
CA VAL A 88 -12.95 1.24 5.75
C VAL A 88 -11.78 2.06 5.17
N HIS A 89 -12.07 3.00 4.27
CA HIS A 89 -11.05 3.86 3.67
C HIS A 89 -10.36 4.76 4.72
N THR A 90 -11.12 5.30 5.66
CA THR A 90 -10.58 6.13 6.75
C THR A 90 -9.68 5.31 7.66
N PHE A 91 -10.10 4.08 8.01
CA PHE A 91 -9.27 3.18 8.80
C PHE A 91 -7.99 2.79 8.06
N LEU A 92 -8.04 2.43 6.78
CA LEU A 92 -6.84 2.16 5.97
C LEU A 92 -5.88 3.35 5.92
N SER A 93 -6.42 4.57 5.92
CA SER A 93 -5.61 5.80 5.84
C SER A 93 -4.92 6.14 7.17
N ASN A 94 -5.58 5.95 8.29
CA ASN A 94 -5.16 6.50 9.59
C ASN A 94 -4.98 5.45 10.69
N GLY A 95 -5.56 4.25 10.55
CA GLY A 95 -5.52 3.18 11.56
C GLY A 95 -4.14 2.56 11.70
N LEU A 96 -3.88 1.98 12.86
CA LEU A 96 -2.66 1.24 13.16
C LEU A 96 -2.86 -0.25 12.93
N LEU A 97 -1.77 -0.95 12.64
CA LEU A 97 -1.79 -2.41 12.41
C LEU A 97 -2.36 -3.17 13.63
N GLU A 98 -2.04 -2.70 14.83
CA GLU A 98 -2.46 -3.28 16.11
C GLU A 98 -3.96 -3.08 16.39
N GLU A 99 -4.57 -2.05 15.79
CA GLU A 99 -5.99 -1.72 15.96
C GLU A 99 -6.90 -2.50 15.00
N THR A 100 -6.33 -3.24 14.05
CA THR A 100 -7.11 -3.92 13.00
C THR A 100 -8.11 -4.91 13.57
N GLY A 101 -7.72 -5.67 14.60
CA GLY A 101 -8.61 -6.64 15.24
C GLY A 101 -9.82 -5.98 15.91
N SER A 102 -9.62 -4.92 16.69
CA SER A 102 -10.72 -4.17 17.33
C SER A 102 -11.61 -3.48 16.30
N PHE A 103 -11.03 -2.90 15.27
CA PHE A 103 -11.80 -2.31 14.18
C PHE A 103 -12.73 -3.33 13.49
N VAL A 104 -12.23 -4.53 13.19
CA VAL A 104 -13.04 -5.59 12.57
C VAL A 104 -14.16 -6.04 13.50
N GLU A 105 -13.89 -6.20 14.80
CA GLU A 105 -14.94 -6.54 15.78
C GLU A 105 -16.03 -5.47 15.83
N ASP A 106 -15.67 -4.20 15.91
CA ASP A 106 -16.60 -3.08 15.95
C ASP A 106 -17.38 -2.96 14.63
N TYR A 107 -16.71 -3.10 13.48
CA TYR A 107 -17.32 -3.03 12.16
C TYR A 107 -18.34 -4.13 11.94
N PHE A 108 -18.02 -5.38 12.33
CA PHE A 108 -18.97 -6.49 12.26
C PHE A 108 -20.11 -6.36 13.27
N SER A 109 -19.87 -5.79 14.45
CA SER A 109 -20.93 -5.49 15.44
C SER A 109 -21.90 -4.42 14.94
N MET A 110 -21.43 -3.40 14.21
CA MET A 110 -22.29 -2.39 13.59
C MET A 110 -23.22 -2.99 12.52
N ILE A 111 -22.74 -3.99 11.77
CA ILE A 111 -23.54 -4.70 10.77
C ILE A 111 -24.67 -5.51 11.42
N GLY A 112 -24.41 -6.06 12.60
CA GLY A 112 -25.39 -6.82 13.39
C GLY A 112 -25.41 -8.33 13.07
N GLU A 113 -25.60 -9.14 14.12
CA GLU A 113 -25.57 -10.59 14.03
C GLU A 113 -26.59 -11.18 13.02
N PRO A 114 -27.86 -10.70 12.94
CA PRO A 114 -28.84 -11.31 12.02
C PRO A 114 -28.40 -11.25 10.55
N ALA A 115 -27.74 -10.17 10.14
CA ALA A 115 -27.24 -10.03 8.78
C ALA A 115 -26.03 -10.94 8.52
N LEU A 116 -25.18 -11.12 9.55
CA LEU A 116 -23.98 -11.95 9.47
C LEU A 116 -24.29 -13.45 9.51
N GLU A 117 -25.49 -13.87 9.88
CA GLU A 117 -25.94 -15.25 9.73
C GLU A 117 -26.08 -15.65 8.26
N SER A 118 -26.39 -14.68 7.38
CA SER A 118 -26.43 -14.94 5.95
C SER A 118 -25.03 -15.08 5.38
N ARG A 119 -24.81 -16.19 4.70
CA ARG A 119 -23.58 -16.48 3.97
C ARG A 119 -23.30 -15.48 2.85
N MET A 120 -24.32 -15.18 2.06
CA MET A 120 -24.21 -14.24 0.93
C MET A 120 -23.84 -12.85 1.44
N PHE A 121 -24.38 -12.44 2.56
CA PHE A 121 -24.10 -11.15 3.16
C PHE A 121 -22.68 -11.07 3.72
N ARG A 122 -22.21 -12.11 4.42
CA ARG A 122 -20.80 -12.19 4.86
C ARG A 122 -19.81 -12.08 3.70
N GLN A 123 -20.12 -12.76 2.59
CA GLN A 123 -19.31 -12.65 1.36
C GLN A 123 -19.27 -11.23 0.84
N TYR A 124 -20.42 -10.59 0.78
CA TYR A 124 -20.53 -9.21 0.31
C TYR A 124 -19.68 -8.27 1.19
N VAL A 125 -19.73 -8.42 2.51
CA VAL A 125 -18.90 -7.63 3.44
C VAL A 125 -17.41 -7.82 3.16
N ILE A 126 -16.95 -9.07 3.02
CA ILE A 126 -15.54 -9.36 2.73
C ILE A 126 -15.12 -8.78 1.37
N LEU A 127 -15.95 -8.96 0.34
CA LEU A 127 -15.69 -8.40 -0.98
C LEU A 127 -15.65 -6.87 -0.97
N ASN A 128 -16.53 -6.24 -0.21
CA ASN A 128 -16.54 -4.78 -0.03
C ASN A 128 -15.21 -4.31 0.58
N ILE A 129 -14.79 -4.89 1.71
CA ILE A 129 -13.50 -4.58 2.35
C ILE A 129 -12.34 -4.82 1.39
N HIS A 130 -12.35 -5.94 0.65
CA HIS A 130 -11.31 -6.28 -0.32
C HIS A 130 -11.23 -5.23 -1.44
N PHE A 131 -12.34 -4.87 -2.06
CA PHE A 131 -12.35 -3.88 -3.14
C PHE A 131 -11.98 -2.48 -2.66
N CYS A 132 -12.41 -2.09 -1.45
CA CYS A 132 -11.96 -0.84 -0.81
C CYS A 132 -10.43 -0.84 -0.64
N THR A 133 -9.87 -1.93 -0.14
CA THR A 133 -8.42 -2.06 0.07
C THR A 133 -7.67 -2.06 -1.26
N VAL A 134 -8.16 -2.77 -2.29
CA VAL A 134 -7.57 -2.73 -3.65
C VAL A 134 -7.58 -1.31 -4.20
N SER A 135 -8.71 -0.61 -4.12
CA SER A 135 -8.81 0.79 -4.58
C SER A 135 -7.85 1.71 -3.82
N PHE A 136 -7.71 1.48 -2.52
CA PHE A 136 -6.79 2.23 -1.67
C PHE A 136 -5.34 2.03 -2.06
N ILE A 137 -4.87 0.78 -2.20
CA ILE A 137 -3.47 0.50 -2.56
C ILE A 137 -3.13 0.93 -4.00
N GLN A 138 -4.10 0.90 -4.92
CA GLN A 138 -3.90 1.42 -6.27
C GLN A 138 -3.63 2.93 -6.28
N LYS A 139 -4.28 3.70 -5.41
CA LYS A 139 -3.98 5.14 -5.23
C LYS A 139 -2.57 5.38 -4.68
N LEU A 140 -1.99 4.41 -3.98
CA LEU A 140 -0.60 4.44 -3.51
C LEU A 140 0.42 4.01 -4.57
N GLY A 141 -0.04 3.58 -5.76
CA GLY A 141 0.79 3.15 -6.87
C GLY A 141 1.07 1.64 -6.92
N TYR A 142 0.44 0.83 -6.07
CA TYR A 142 0.58 -0.62 -6.11
C TYR A 142 -0.39 -1.26 -7.11
N GLY A 143 0.02 -2.37 -7.71
CA GLY A 143 -0.86 -3.21 -8.52
C GLY A 143 -1.81 -4.03 -7.64
N LYS A 144 -2.96 -4.43 -8.21
CA LYS A 144 -3.93 -5.32 -7.55
C LYS A 144 -3.35 -6.69 -7.16
N GLU A 145 -2.25 -7.08 -7.79
CA GLU A 145 -1.53 -8.33 -7.54
C GLU A 145 -0.95 -8.39 -6.13
N GLN A 146 -0.67 -7.22 -5.53
CA GLN A 146 -0.13 -7.11 -4.17
C GLN A 146 -1.12 -7.55 -3.08
N LEU A 147 -2.43 -7.56 -3.42
CA LEU A 147 -3.50 -8.03 -2.55
C LEU A 147 -4.08 -9.38 -3.02
N ARG A 148 -3.30 -10.19 -3.76
CA ARG A 148 -3.70 -11.57 -4.07
C ARG A 148 -3.69 -12.38 -2.79
N MET A 149 -4.88 -12.56 -2.24
CA MET A 149 -5.14 -13.43 -1.10
C MET A 149 -6.11 -14.51 -1.55
N ASP A 150 -5.88 -15.73 -1.09
CA ASP A 150 -6.96 -16.70 -1.06
C ASP A 150 -7.95 -16.18 -0.01
N LEU A 151 -9.09 -15.66 -0.47
CA LEU A 151 -10.11 -15.10 0.42
C LEU A 151 -10.71 -16.16 1.34
N GLY A 152 -10.15 -17.39 1.33
CA GLY A 152 -10.39 -18.44 2.31
C GLY A 152 -11.88 -18.75 2.49
N LEU A 153 -12.65 -18.62 1.42
CA LEU A 153 -14.09 -18.87 1.41
C LEU A 153 -14.36 -20.38 1.51
N ASP A 154 -13.73 -21.03 2.51
CA ASP A 154 -14.00 -22.41 2.83
C ASP A 154 -15.36 -22.50 3.58
N TRP A 155 -16.34 -22.83 2.81
CA TRP A 155 -17.76 -22.81 3.13
C TRP A 155 -18.19 -23.88 4.14
N ASN A 156 -17.31 -24.79 4.52
CA ASN A 156 -17.61 -25.96 5.36
C ASN A 156 -17.25 -25.78 6.85
N ARG A 157 -16.73 -24.62 7.27
CA ARG A 157 -16.35 -24.40 8.66
C ARG A 157 -17.57 -24.05 9.54
N LYS A 158 -17.64 -24.67 10.71
CA LYS A 158 -18.69 -24.44 11.75
C LYS A 158 -18.66 -23.01 12.31
N ASP A 159 -17.58 -22.26 12.09
CA ASP A 159 -17.37 -20.93 12.65
C ASP A 159 -17.18 -19.89 11.52
N GLN A 160 -18.25 -19.66 10.77
CA GLN A 160 -18.22 -18.87 9.55
C GLN A 160 -18.02 -17.36 9.79
N VAL A 161 -18.58 -16.81 10.90
CA VAL A 161 -18.45 -15.39 11.23
C VAL A 161 -17.02 -15.08 11.67
N ALA A 162 -16.45 -15.90 12.53
CA ALA A 162 -15.06 -15.71 12.96
C ALA A 162 -14.04 -15.92 11.81
N ALA A 163 -14.35 -16.80 10.85
CA ALA A 163 -13.56 -16.94 9.64
C ALA A 163 -13.64 -15.67 8.77
N ALA A 164 -14.83 -15.10 8.61
CA ALA A 164 -15.02 -13.84 7.89
C ALA A 164 -14.26 -12.68 8.55
N LYS A 165 -14.33 -12.56 9.88
CA LYS A 165 -13.57 -11.54 10.63
C LYS A 165 -12.06 -11.68 10.41
N ARG A 166 -11.52 -12.92 10.50
CA ARG A 166 -10.08 -13.16 10.23
C ARG A 166 -9.67 -12.75 8.83
N THR A 167 -10.47 -13.12 7.82
CA THR A 167 -10.20 -12.74 6.42
C THR A 167 -10.23 -11.22 6.25
N ALA A 168 -11.21 -10.53 6.84
CA ALA A 168 -11.29 -9.08 6.82
C ALA A 168 -10.06 -8.43 7.48
N GLU A 169 -9.64 -8.96 8.64
CA GLU A 169 -8.46 -8.50 9.36
C GLU A 169 -7.17 -8.66 8.52
N GLU A 170 -6.99 -9.81 7.86
CA GLU A 170 -5.84 -10.06 6.99
C GLU A 170 -5.80 -9.10 5.79
N ILE A 171 -6.96 -8.83 5.16
CA ILE A 171 -7.06 -7.88 4.06
C ILE A 171 -6.64 -6.48 4.50
N LEU A 172 -7.19 -6.01 5.63
CA LEU A 172 -6.90 -4.68 6.17
C LEU A 172 -5.44 -4.55 6.62
N LYS A 173 -4.90 -5.54 7.32
CA LYS A 173 -3.49 -5.58 7.72
C LYS A 173 -2.58 -5.43 6.50
N LYS A 174 -2.87 -6.18 5.44
CA LYS A 174 -2.08 -6.08 4.21
C LYS A 174 -2.16 -4.70 3.56
N GLY A 175 -3.34 -4.08 3.56
CA GLY A 175 -3.52 -2.71 3.08
C GLY A 175 -2.70 -1.69 3.88
N ILE A 176 -2.70 -1.80 5.21
CA ILE A 176 -1.93 -0.93 6.12
C ILE A 176 -0.42 -1.15 5.94
N GLU A 177 0.04 -2.40 5.84
CA GLU A 177 1.46 -2.72 5.59
C GLU A 177 1.95 -2.05 4.29
N LEU A 178 1.18 -2.16 3.21
CA LEU A 178 1.53 -1.55 1.92
C LEU A 178 1.51 -0.01 1.99
N ARG A 179 0.59 0.60 2.76
CA ARG A 179 0.58 2.04 3.04
C ARG A 179 1.87 2.47 3.72
N ASP A 180 2.25 1.77 4.78
CA ASP A 180 3.41 2.11 5.58
C ASP A 180 4.72 1.89 4.79
N GLU A 181 4.78 0.85 3.97
CA GLU A 181 5.87 0.62 3.03
C GLU A 181 5.96 1.73 1.97
N SER A 182 4.84 2.13 1.37
CA SER A 182 4.78 3.25 0.43
C SER A 182 5.29 4.55 1.06
N SER A 183 4.88 4.81 2.30
CA SER A 183 5.33 5.99 3.04
C SER A 183 6.84 5.96 3.30
N LYS A 184 7.39 4.81 3.72
CA LYS A 184 8.84 4.62 3.91
C LYS A 184 9.61 4.77 2.60
N ASN A 185 9.11 4.22 1.50
CA ASN A 185 9.75 4.32 0.20
C ASN A 185 9.75 5.76 -0.31
N ARG A 186 8.64 6.49 -0.17
CA ARG A 186 8.56 7.92 -0.52
C ARG A 186 9.54 8.75 0.30
N TYR A 187 9.62 8.48 1.60
CA TYR A 187 10.58 9.12 2.49
C TYR A 187 12.03 8.90 2.02
N ARG A 188 12.39 7.65 1.72
CA ARG A 188 13.73 7.29 1.23
C ARG A 188 14.05 7.99 -0.09
N THR A 189 13.11 7.98 -1.04
CA THR A 189 13.30 8.65 -2.34
C THR A 189 13.52 10.17 -2.18
N VAL A 190 12.74 10.82 -1.30
CA VAL A 190 12.92 12.25 -1.02
C VAL A 190 14.33 12.54 -0.47
N LEU A 191 14.81 11.69 0.46
CA LEU A 191 16.16 11.85 1.00
C LEU A 191 17.25 11.58 -0.04
N GLU A 192 17.13 10.52 -0.83
CA GLU A 192 18.09 10.16 -1.88
C GLU A 192 18.26 11.31 -2.89
N VAL A 193 17.16 11.83 -3.43
CA VAL A 193 17.18 12.95 -4.38
C VAL A 193 17.78 14.22 -3.75
N ALA A 194 17.40 14.51 -2.50
CA ALA A 194 17.94 15.68 -1.82
C ALA A 194 19.44 15.56 -1.53
N LEU A 195 19.91 14.38 -1.09
CA LEU A 195 21.32 14.13 -0.80
C LEU A 195 22.18 14.20 -2.07
N GLU A 196 21.70 13.66 -3.18
CA GLU A 196 22.35 13.80 -4.48
C GLU A 196 22.49 15.27 -4.87
N PHE A 197 21.38 16.02 -4.83
CA PHE A 197 21.38 17.45 -5.13
C PHE A 197 22.31 18.25 -4.20
N ILE A 198 22.31 17.98 -2.89
CA ILE A 198 23.22 18.62 -1.94
C ILE A 198 24.67 18.26 -2.27
N GLY A 199 24.96 16.99 -2.58
CA GLY A 199 26.29 16.50 -2.93
C GLY A 199 26.87 17.20 -4.17
N GLU A 200 26.05 17.52 -5.15
CA GLU A 200 26.46 18.26 -6.36
C GLU A 200 26.59 19.76 -6.14
N ASN A 201 25.81 20.34 -5.21
CA ASN A 201 25.65 21.78 -5.09
C ASN A 201 26.12 22.37 -3.74
N TYR A 202 26.76 21.60 -2.85
CA TYR A 202 27.13 22.06 -1.50
C TYR A 202 28.15 23.24 -1.53
N MET A 203 28.87 23.39 -2.62
CA MET A 203 29.80 24.52 -2.83
C MET A 203 29.13 25.81 -3.31
N ASP A 204 27.86 25.75 -3.73
CA ASP A 204 27.09 26.96 -4.07
C ASP A 204 26.85 27.79 -2.78
N ALA A 205 27.30 29.06 -2.81
CA ALA A 205 27.17 29.99 -1.69
C ALA A 205 25.71 30.28 -1.31
N ASP A 206 24.76 30.07 -2.22
CA ASP A 206 23.31 30.22 -2.01
C ASP A 206 22.62 28.91 -1.71
N MET A 207 23.36 27.81 -1.47
CA MET A 207 22.78 26.53 -1.07
C MET A 207 21.99 26.67 0.22
N SER A 208 20.77 26.18 0.21
CA SER A 208 19.84 26.33 1.32
C SER A 208 18.88 25.14 1.43
N LEU A 209 18.29 24.98 2.61
CA LEU A 209 17.26 23.98 2.87
C LEU A 209 16.10 24.09 1.86
N ASN A 210 15.71 25.31 1.48
CA ASN A 210 14.66 25.53 0.49
C ASN A 210 15.03 25.00 -0.91
N LYS A 211 16.30 25.15 -1.32
CA LYS A 211 16.77 24.60 -2.61
C LYS A 211 16.76 23.07 -2.59
N ALA A 212 17.25 22.45 -1.53
CA ALA A 212 17.23 21.00 -1.38
C ALA A 212 15.79 20.43 -1.35
N ALA A 213 14.91 21.08 -0.60
CA ALA A 213 13.49 20.69 -0.53
C ALA A 213 12.81 20.79 -1.90
N ARG A 214 13.08 21.85 -2.67
CA ARG A 214 12.55 22.01 -4.05
C ARG A 214 13.07 20.93 -4.99
N ALA A 215 14.32 20.57 -4.91
CA ALA A 215 14.92 19.50 -5.72
C ALA A 215 14.21 18.16 -5.46
N ALA A 216 13.86 17.89 -4.21
CA ALA A 216 13.10 16.69 -3.81
C ALA A 216 11.59 16.85 -3.94
N ASN A 217 11.08 17.95 -4.51
CA ASN A 217 9.66 18.25 -4.74
C ASN A 217 8.81 18.22 -3.46
N VAL A 218 9.35 18.73 -2.35
CA VAL A 218 8.64 18.85 -1.06
C VAL A 218 8.74 20.26 -0.49
N SER A 219 7.86 20.61 0.46
CA SER A 219 7.99 21.87 1.19
C SER A 219 9.19 21.86 2.14
N ALA A 220 9.75 23.04 2.43
CA ALA A 220 10.89 23.17 3.34
C ALA A 220 10.62 22.61 4.74
N ASN A 221 9.42 22.83 5.26
CA ASN A 221 9.01 22.31 6.57
C ASN A 221 8.95 20.77 6.55
N HIS A 222 8.35 20.20 5.51
CA HIS A 222 8.28 18.75 5.35
C HIS A 222 9.68 18.15 5.18
N PHE A 223 10.52 18.76 4.34
CA PHE A 223 11.90 18.32 4.16
C PHE A 223 12.70 18.35 5.48
N SER A 224 12.60 19.43 6.26
CA SER A 224 13.28 19.53 7.56
C SER A 224 12.83 18.43 8.55
N ALA A 225 11.52 18.16 8.58
CA ALA A 225 10.94 17.11 9.43
C ALA A 225 11.38 15.70 9.01
N LEU A 226 11.65 15.48 7.72
CA LEU A 226 12.15 14.21 7.21
C LEU A 226 13.69 14.09 7.36
N PHE A 227 14.43 15.16 7.04
CA PHE A 227 15.89 15.13 6.95
C PHE A 227 16.55 14.89 8.31
N SER A 228 16.10 15.62 9.35
CA SER A 228 16.74 15.54 10.67
C SER A 228 16.69 14.17 11.32
N PRO A 229 15.54 13.45 11.36
CA PRO A 229 15.51 12.09 11.85
C PRO A 229 16.27 11.10 10.96
N GLY A 230 16.19 11.28 9.63
CA GLY A 230 16.81 10.36 8.68
C GLY A 230 18.32 10.41 8.64
N MET A 231 18.90 11.60 8.86
CA MET A 231 20.33 11.82 8.86
C MET A 231 20.93 11.94 10.27
N ASN A 232 20.09 11.90 11.31
CA ASN A 232 20.46 12.13 12.70
C ASN A 232 21.23 13.45 12.92
N GLN A 233 20.98 14.45 12.05
CA GLN A 233 21.56 15.78 12.10
C GLN A 233 20.73 16.75 11.25
N THR A 234 20.85 18.06 11.53
CA THR A 234 20.16 19.06 10.74
C THR A 234 20.79 19.25 9.36
N PHE A 235 20.04 19.83 8.40
CA PHE A 235 20.54 20.19 7.09
C PHE A 235 21.79 21.09 7.16
N ILE A 236 21.81 22.06 8.09
CA ILE A 236 22.93 23.01 8.25
C ILE A 236 24.18 22.29 8.74
N GLU A 237 24.04 21.36 9.68
CA GLU A 237 25.14 20.55 10.20
C GLU A 237 25.73 19.67 9.08
N TYR A 238 24.86 19.00 8.33
CA TYR A 238 25.26 18.17 7.18
C TYR A 238 25.99 18.96 6.10
N LEU A 239 25.44 20.11 5.68
CA LEU A 239 26.07 20.99 4.71
C LEU A 239 27.43 21.52 5.21
N THR A 240 27.50 21.86 6.49
CA THR A 240 28.74 22.29 7.14
C THR A 240 29.80 21.17 7.11
N GLU A 241 29.40 19.94 7.43
CA GLU A 241 30.29 18.78 7.42
C GLU A 241 30.87 18.53 6.02
N LEU A 242 30.06 18.57 4.96
CA LEU A 242 30.49 18.42 3.58
C LEU A 242 31.52 19.51 3.19
N ARG A 243 31.20 20.76 3.52
CA ARG A 243 32.10 21.91 3.23
C ARG A 243 33.40 21.81 4.01
N MET A 244 33.36 21.40 5.28
CA MET A 244 34.58 21.21 6.09
C MET A 244 35.43 20.05 5.58
N LYS A 245 34.82 18.99 5.09
CA LYS A 245 35.53 17.86 4.44
C LYS A 245 36.29 18.37 3.20
N LYS A 246 35.65 19.16 2.35
CA LYS A 246 36.27 19.73 1.17
C LYS A 246 37.34 20.77 1.54
N ALA A 247 37.12 21.59 2.55
CA ALA A 247 38.11 22.53 3.07
C ALA A 247 39.39 21.81 3.49
N LYS A 248 39.27 20.71 4.23
CA LYS A 248 40.42 19.90 4.66
C LYS A 248 41.21 19.33 3.47
N GLU A 249 40.51 18.89 2.45
CA GLU A 249 41.13 18.42 1.20
C GLU A 249 41.92 19.54 0.53
N LEU A 250 41.28 20.71 0.30
CA LEU A 250 41.94 21.85 -0.33
C LEU A 250 43.13 22.39 0.48
N LEU A 251 43.03 22.41 1.82
CA LEU A 251 44.11 22.82 2.71
C LEU A 251 45.35 21.91 2.60
N ARG A 252 45.15 20.62 2.31
CA ARG A 252 46.24 19.63 2.17
C ARG A 252 46.85 19.60 0.77
N CYS A 253 46.00 19.76 -0.25
CA CYS A 253 46.35 19.49 -1.64
C CYS A 253 46.68 20.76 -2.44
N THR A 254 46.45 21.96 -1.89
CA THR A 254 46.66 23.24 -2.62
C THR A 254 47.30 24.31 -1.75
N ASP A 255 47.91 25.29 -2.41
CA ASP A 255 48.49 26.50 -1.76
C ASP A 255 47.48 27.64 -1.63
N MET A 256 46.18 27.38 -1.86
CA MET A 256 45.14 28.40 -1.77
C MET A 256 45.09 29.01 -0.38
N ARG A 257 44.93 30.33 -0.29
CA ARG A 257 44.75 31.02 0.99
C ARG A 257 43.41 30.63 1.60
N SER A 258 43.31 30.59 2.95
CA SER A 258 42.10 30.23 3.66
C SER A 258 40.85 31.01 3.20
N GLY A 259 41.03 32.31 2.83
CA GLY A 259 39.93 33.12 2.27
C GLY A 259 39.44 32.64 0.89
N GLN A 260 40.37 32.17 0.04
CA GLN A 260 40.01 31.60 -1.27
C GLN A 260 39.30 30.26 -1.11
N ILE A 261 39.77 29.41 -0.19
CA ILE A 261 39.12 28.14 0.15
C ILE A 261 37.71 28.40 0.66
N ALA A 262 37.51 29.42 1.53
CA ALA A 262 36.18 29.77 2.01
C ALA A 262 35.21 30.05 0.86
N LEU A 263 35.59 30.85 -0.12
CA LEU A 263 34.75 31.15 -1.29
C LEU A 263 34.49 29.92 -2.14
N GLU A 264 35.51 29.10 -2.38
CA GLU A 264 35.43 27.89 -3.20
C GLU A 264 34.46 26.88 -2.64
N ILE A 265 34.38 26.75 -1.31
CA ILE A 265 33.47 25.80 -0.64
C ILE A 265 32.12 26.41 -0.29
N GLY A 266 31.81 27.63 -0.79
CA GLY A 266 30.50 28.25 -0.69
C GLY A 266 30.25 29.13 0.55
N TYR A 267 31.32 29.63 1.21
CA TYR A 267 31.15 30.65 2.24
C TYR A 267 31.41 32.04 1.68
N LYS A 268 30.48 32.97 1.84
CA LYS A 268 30.61 34.37 1.40
C LYS A 268 31.56 35.16 2.30
N ASP A 269 31.73 34.74 3.56
CA ASP A 269 32.57 35.40 4.56
C ASP A 269 33.68 34.44 5.04
N SER A 270 34.92 34.82 4.78
CA SER A 270 36.13 34.07 5.17
C SER A 270 36.37 34.05 6.68
N HIS A 271 35.90 35.09 7.41
CA HIS A 271 36.01 35.15 8.89
C HIS A 271 35.05 34.15 9.51
N TYR A 272 33.82 34.11 9.00
CA TYR A 272 32.85 33.12 9.43
C TYR A 272 33.32 31.68 9.15
N PHE A 273 33.88 31.43 7.98
CA PHE A 273 34.48 30.13 7.67
C PHE A 273 35.57 29.76 8.68
N SER A 274 36.54 30.69 8.95
CA SER A 274 37.64 30.44 9.88
C SER A 274 37.16 30.13 11.30
N PHE A 275 36.15 30.86 11.75
CA PHE A 275 35.50 30.62 13.03
C PHE A 275 34.83 29.22 13.06
N LEU A 276 34.06 28.88 12.03
CA LEU A 276 33.35 27.61 11.95
C LEU A 276 34.32 26.43 11.82
N PHE A 277 35.39 26.58 11.05
CA PHE A 277 36.42 25.56 10.91
C PHE A 277 37.12 25.32 12.27
N LYS A 278 37.49 26.36 13.00
CA LYS A 278 38.05 26.22 14.35
C LYS A 278 37.09 25.56 15.32
N LYS A 279 35.81 25.91 15.26
CA LYS A 279 34.77 25.33 16.12
C LYS A 279 34.57 23.83 15.85
N THR A 280 34.63 23.42 14.59
CA THR A 280 34.35 22.04 14.17
C THR A 280 35.57 21.14 14.15
N GLN A 281 36.78 21.71 13.86
CA GLN A 281 38.02 20.94 13.71
C GLN A 281 39.01 21.13 14.87
N GLY A 282 38.73 22.04 15.81
CA GLY A 282 39.56 22.30 16.99
C GLY A 282 40.78 23.21 16.74
N CYS A 283 41.15 23.50 15.48
CA CYS A 283 42.29 24.35 15.11
C CYS A 283 41.90 25.28 13.97
N THR A 284 42.73 26.33 13.73
CA THR A 284 42.49 27.23 12.61
C THR A 284 42.84 26.55 11.27
N PRO A 285 42.28 27.03 10.13
CA PRO A 285 42.67 26.53 8.80
C PRO A 285 44.19 26.58 8.54
N SER A 286 44.86 27.61 9.03
CA SER A 286 46.33 27.77 8.88
C SER A 286 47.08 26.77 9.73
N ASP A 287 46.66 26.56 10.98
CA ASP A 287 47.26 25.55 11.87
C ASP A 287 47.09 24.14 11.30
N TYR A 288 45.86 23.84 10.75
CA TYR A 288 45.57 22.56 10.12
C TYR A 288 46.50 22.28 8.92
N ARG A 289 46.77 23.29 8.08
CA ARG A 289 47.71 23.18 6.96
C ARG A 289 49.14 22.87 7.43
N ASN A 290 49.62 23.63 8.43
CA ASN A 290 50.97 23.45 8.97
C ASN A 290 51.16 22.05 9.57
N GLN A 291 50.20 21.58 10.33
CA GLN A 291 50.22 20.20 10.93
C GLN A 291 50.25 19.09 9.88
N THR A 292 49.62 19.32 8.71
CA THR A 292 49.58 18.31 7.64
C THR A 292 50.75 18.46 6.64
N GLY A 293 51.46 19.59 6.63
CA GLY A 293 52.64 19.85 5.80
C GLY A 293 53.96 19.30 6.36
N GLU A 294 54.02 19.02 7.66
CA GLU A 294 55.21 18.44 8.32
C GLU A 294 55.36 16.92 8.11
N THR A 295 54.42 16.28 7.41
CA THR A 295 54.44 14.83 7.16
C THR A 295 54.88 14.49 5.71
N LYS A 296 55.59 15.37 5.01
CA LYS A 296 56.22 15.08 3.70
C LYS A 296 57.71 14.96 3.79
#